data_4cbe697decd7e12f6f759126bafc9ca5
#
_entry.id   4cbe697decd7e12f6f759126bafc9ca5
#
_cell.length_a   1.000
_cell.length_b   1.000
_cell.length_c   1.000
_cell.angle_alpha   90.00
_cell.angle_beta   90.00
_cell.angle_gamma   90.00
#
_symmetry.space_group_name_H-M   'P 1'
#
loop_
_entity.id
_entity.type
_entity.pdbx_description
1 polymer ?
#
loop_
_entity_poly.entity_id
_entity_poly.type
_entity_poly.pdbx_seq_one_letter_code
_entity_poly.pdbx_strand_id
1 'polypeptide(L)'
;VNCSWIELSKLLLATCREFTKTMLETVSFSPNVESRSLISKECMIRFESLTEVLAKIIESGEYYADEDLFRNQSALKLNGWIVLGSLTETTLQIFLAFYMDDYKRSNWKQWDAFQAEPVKRLISQSIQDMVKNGYLDHSQAKSLKCAVNDKIKEHTREHKVEKIMLDELVQFYSELNLLDNDDIQDLKTIQSNRNGIHSFQDRDLGDWTELKHSTRFFCYLLKWVLFCLPEIPTE
;
A
#
# COMPACT_ATOMS: atom_id res chain seq x y z
N VAL A 1 -2.79 -25.10 10.28
CA VAL A 1 -3.97 -25.30 11.15
C VAL A 1 -5.21 -24.98 10.34
N ASN A 2 -6.12 -25.99 10.18
CA ASN A 2 -7.37 -25.84 9.43
C ASN A 2 -8.37 -25.05 10.31
N CYS A 3 -8.41 -23.73 10.15
CA CYS A 3 -9.32 -22.83 10.82
C CYS A 3 -10.65 -22.78 10.02
N SER A 4 -11.81 -22.88 10.67
CA SER A 4 -13.10 -22.68 10.01
C SER A 4 -13.27 -21.22 9.54
N TRP A 5 -14.26 -20.95 8.71
CA TRP A 5 -14.57 -19.60 8.26
C TRP A 5 -14.95 -18.68 9.41
N ILE A 6 -15.78 -19.19 10.34
CA ILE A 6 -16.21 -18.47 11.54
C ILE A 6 -15.05 -18.18 12.49
N GLU A 7 -14.14 -19.14 12.67
CA GLU A 7 -12.94 -18.91 13.49
C GLU A 7 -12.01 -17.87 12.88
N LEU A 8 -11.86 -17.87 11.55
CA LEU A 8 -11.05 -16.88 10.85
C LEU A 8 -11.64 -15.47 10.98
N SER A 9 -12.97 -15.32 10.83
CA SER A 9 -13.66 -14.05 11.06
C SER A 9 -13.43 -13.52 12.47
N LYS A 10 -13.56 -14.36 13.49
CA LYS A 10 -13.29 -13.98 14.89
C LYS A 10 -11.83 -13.60 15.10
N LEU A 11 -10.89 -14.37 14.53
CA LEU A 11 -9.45 -14.07 14.59
C LEU A 11 -9.15 -12.70 13.95
N LEU A 12 -9.70 -12.44 12.78
CA LEU A 12 -9.55 -11.19 12.05
C LEU A 12 -10.02 -9.99 12.89
N LEU A 13 -11.21 -10.06 13.47
CA LEU A 13 -11.75 -9.00 14.31
C LEU A 13 -10.92 -8.78 15.59
N ALA A 14 -10.49 -9.87 16.24
CA ALA A 14 -9.64 -9.77 17.44
C ALA A 14 -8.28 -9.14 17.13
N THR A 15 -7.62 -9.61 16.06
CA THR A 15 -6.31 -9.08 15.64
C THR A 15 -6.40 -7.61 15.21
N CYS A 16 -7.49 -7.24 14.52
CA CYS A 16 -7.72 -5.85 14.12
C CYS A 16 -7.87 -4.92 15.34
N ARG A 17 -8.67 -5.30 16.34
CA ARG A 17 -8.85 -4.50 17.56
C ARG A 17 -7.56 -4.34 18.35
N GLU A 18 -6.76 -5.40 18.45
CA GLU A 18 -5.44 -5.35 19.05
C GLU A 18 -4.54 -4.37 18.28
N PHE A 19 -4.53 -4.49 16.95
CA PHE A 19 -3.75 -3.62 16.07
C PHE A 19 -4.13 -2.15 16.24
N THR A 20 -5.39 -1.80 16.09
CA THR A 20 -5.85 -0.41 16.14
C THR A 20 -5.61 0.23 17.52
N LYS A 21 -5.85 -0.53 18.59
CA LYS A 21 -5.57 -0.09 19.95
C LYS A 21 -4.07 0.18 20.15
N THR A 22 -3.22 -0.79 19.84
CA THR A 22 -1.78 -0.68 20.03
C THR A 22 -1.19 0.44 19.17
N MET A 23 -1.64 0.59 17.91
CA MET A 23 -1.19 1.68 17.03
C MET A 23 -1.50 3.06 17.61
N LEU A 24 -2.70 3.27 18.14
CA LEU A 24 -3.08 4.55 18.78
C LEU A 24 -2.26 4.84 20.05
N GLU A 25 -2.04 3.82 20.85
CA GLU A 25 -1.21 3.94 22.06
C GLU A 25 0.24 4.28 21.68
N THR A 26 0.84 3.52 20.78
CA THR A 26 2.27 3.67 20.42
C THR A 26 2.53 4.96 19.66
N VAL A 27 1.65 5.38 18.71
CA VAL A 27 1.85 6.61 17.94
C VAL A 27 1.78 7.86 18.80
N SER A 28 1.12 7.81 19.96
CA SER A 28 1.05 8.95 20.89
C SER A 28 2.44 9.35 21.41
N PHE A 29 3.39 8.41 21.46
CA PHE A 29 4.79 8.63 21.84
C PHE A 29 5.69 9.02 20.66
N SER A 30 5.19 8.96 19.42
CA SER A 30 5.99 9.37 18.26
C SER A 30 6.30 10.87 18.31
N PRO A 31 7.56 11.28 18.14
CA PRO A 31 7.93 12.69 18.03
C PRO A 31 7.43 13.30 16.71
N ASN A 32 7.15 12.50 15.71
CA ASN A 32 6.75 12.95 14.39
C ASN A 32 5.26 13.35 14.34
N VAL A 33 5.00 14.66 14.12
CA VAL A 33 3.64 15.22 14.08
C VAL A 33 2.84 14.68 12.90
N GLU A 34 3.49 14.44 11.76
CA GLU A 34 2.85 13.90 10.55
C GLU A 34 2.37 12.47 10.80
N SER A 35 3.19 11.62 11.43
CA SER A 35 2.81 10.27 11.85
C SER A 35 1.55 10.27 12.72
N ARG A 36 1.52 11.14 13.75
CA ARG A 36 0.34 11.28 14.63
C ARG A 36 -0.90 11.76 13.91
N SER A 37 -0.75 12.58 12.87
CA SER A 37 -1.86 13.06 12.05
C SER A 37 -2.44 11.98 11.16
N LEU A 38 -1.59 11.15 10.57
CA LEU A 38 -2.00 10.06 9.66
C LEU A 38 -2.61 8.88 10.43
N ILE A 39 -2.00 8.49 11.56
CA ILE A 39 -2.48 7.42 12.42
C ILE A 39 -3.45 8.00 13.46
N SER A 40 -4.57 8.52 12.98
CA SER A 40 -5.59 9.16 13.81
C SER A 40 -6.65 8.17 14.29
N LYS A 41 -7.39 8.57 15.33
CA LYS A 41 -8.54 7.79 15.82
C LYS A 41 -9.58 7.54 14.72
N GLU A 42 -9.83 8.53 13.88
CA GLU A 42 -10.77 8.44 12.76
C GLU A 42 -10.28 7.45 11.70
N CYS A 43 -8.98 7.40 11.45
CA CYS A 43 -8.36 6.39 10.57
C CYS A 43 -8.59 4.98 11.13
N MET A 44 -8.34 4.77 12.42
CA MET A 44 -8.50 3.46 13.06
C MET A 44 -9.97 3.02 13.11
N ILE A 45 -10.92 3.91 13.37
CA ILE A 45 -12.35 3.60 13.31
C ILE A 45 -12.78 3.14 11.91
N ARG A 46 -12.30 3.80 10.86
CA ARG A 46 -12.57 3.38 9.47
C ARG A 46 -11.95 2.03 9.15
N PHE A 47 -10.75 1.79 9.62
CA PHE A 47 -10.06 0.52 9.47
C PHE A 47 -10.83 -0.63 10.14
N GLU A 48 -11.29 -0.46 11.37
CA GLU A 48 -12.15 -1.43 12.07
C GLU A 48 -13.45 -1.67 11.31
N SER A 49 -14.12 -0.62 10.85
CA SER A 49 -15.38 -0.75 10.10
C SER A 49 -15.21 -1.55 8.81
N LEU A 50 -14.12 -1.34 8.07
CA LEU A 50 -13.80 -2.14 6.88
C LEU A 50 -13.49 -3.60 7.25
N THR A 51 -12.81 -3.81 8.38
CA THR A 51 -12.51 -5.17 8.87
C THR A 51 -13.79 -5.91 9.25
N GLU A 52 -14.78 -5.24 9.84
CA GLU A 52 -16.09 -5.83 10.12
C GLU A 52 -16.83 -6.25 8.84
N VAL A 53 -16.71 -5.46 7.77
CA VAL A 53 -17.26 -5.82 6.46
C VAL A 53 -16.56 -7.07 5.92
N LEU A 54 -15.22 -7.11 5.94
CA LEU A 54 -14.46 -8.28 5.50
C LEU A 54 -14.82 -9.52 6.33
N ALA A 55 -14.93 -9.39 7.65
CA ALA A 55 -15.29 -10.49 8.56
C ALA A 55 -16.63 -11.13 8.17
N LYS A 56 -17.65 -10.32 7.87
CA LYS A 56 -18.97 -10.80 7.41
C LYS A 56 -18.88 -11.51 6.05
N ILE A 57 -18.05 -11.02 5.14
CA ILE A 57 -17.82 -11.67 3.84
C ILE A 57 -17.14 -13.04 4.07
N ILE A 58 -16.13 -13.11 4.94
CA ILE A 58 -15.43 -14.36 5.27
C ILE A 58 -16.38 -15.37 5.92
N GLU A 59 -17.25 -14.94 6.83
CA GLU A 59 -18.30 -15.82 7.40
C GLU A 59 -19.22 -16.41 6.31
N SER A 60 -19.53 -15.63 5.27
CA SER A 60 -20.34 -16.11 4.15
C SER A 60 -19.67 -17.24 3.38
N GLY A 61 -18.34 -17.36 3.42
CA GLY A 61 -17.57 -18.46 2.83
C GLY A 61 -17.97 -19.84 3.38
N GLU A 62 -18.49 -19.92 4.62
CA GLU A 62 -19.01 -21.16 5.18
C GLU A 62 -20.17 -21.76 4.34
N TYR A 63 -20.97 -20.89 3.72
CA TYR A 63 -22.15 -21.30 2.94
C TYR A 63 -21.86 -21.38 1.44
N TYR A 64 -20.92 -20.61 0.95
CA TYR A 64 -20.75 -20.41 -0.49
C TYR A 64 -19.49 -21.06 -1.06
N ALA A 65 -18.54 -21.52 -0.24
CA ALA A 65 -17.31 -22.10 -0.74
C ALA A 65 -17.51 -23.41 -1.51
N ASP A 66 -18.57 -24.19 -1.15
CA ASP A 66 -18.88 -25.50 -1.73
C ASP A 66 -20.01 -25.45 -2.77
N GLU A 67 -20.64 -24.31 -3.02
CA GLU A 67 -21.79 -24.18 -3.92
C GLU A 67 -21.43 -23.47 -5.23
N ASP A 68 -21.83 -24.09 -6.36
CA ASP A 68 -21.59 -23.61 -7.73
C ASP A 68 -22.60 -22.52 -8.17
N LEU A 69 -23.07 -21.66 -7.28
CA LEU A 69 -24.09 -20.63 -7.53
C LEU A 69 -23.50 -19.30 -8.06
N PHE A 70 -23.52 -19.13 -9.34
CA PHE A 70 -22.69 -18.30 -10.20
C PHE A 70 -22.73 -16.77 -10.08
N ARG A 71 -23.72 -16.10 -9.54
CA ARG A 71 -23.79 -14.61 -9.63
C ARG A 71 -23.56 -13.84 -8.34
N ASN A 72 -24.23 -14.21 -7.27
CA ASN A 72 -24.11 -13.47 -6.01
C ASN A 72 -22.78 -13.74 -5.29
N GLN A 73 -22.21 -14.92 -5.50
CA GLN A 73 -20.93 -15.33 -4.94
C GLN A 73 -19.76 -14.55 -5.54
N SER A 74 -19.79 -14.31 -6.85
CA SER A 74 -18.74 -13.52 -7.52
C SER A 74 -18.71 -12.08 -7.00
N ALA A 75 -19.87 -11.47 -6.74
CA ALA A 75 -19.92 -10.11 -6.20
C ALA A 75 -19.41 -10.02 -4.76
N LEU A 76 -19.80 -10.98 -3.89
CA LEU A 76 -19.31 -11.03 -2.50
C LEU A 76 -17.81 -11.29 -2.45
N LYS A 77 -17.32 -12.25 -3.23
CA LYS A 77 -15.89 -12.57 -3.31
C LYS A 77 -15.10 -11.37 -3.83
N LEU A 78 -15.58 -10.71 -4.90
CA LEU A 78 -14.97 -9.50 -5.41
C LEU A 78 -14.91 -8.39 -4.36
N ASN A 79 -16.00 -8.15 -3.63
CA ASN A 79 -16.02 -7.20 -2.51
C ASN A 79 -15.03 -7.59 -1.43
N GLY A 80 -14.89 -8.89 -1.13
CA GLY A 80 -13.87 -9.41 -0.21
C GLY A 80 -12.46 -9.01 -0.62
N TRP A 81 -12.10 -9.18 -1.89
CA TRP A 81 -10.80 -8.79 -2.44
C TRP A 81 -10.57 -7.27 -2.41
N ILE A 82 -11.60 -6.48 -2.74
CA ILE A 82 -11.52 -5.02 -2.68
C ILE A 82 -11.24 -4.54 -1.25
N VAL A 83 -12.00 -5.06 -0.28
CA VAL A 83 -11.86 -4.65 1.12
C VAL A 83 -10.53 -5.14 1.69
N LEU A 84 -10.17 -6.40 1.43
CA LEU A 84 -8.88 -6.97 1.86
C LEU A 84 -7.70 -6.18 1.28
N GLY A 85 -7.73 -5.86 -0.01
CA GLY A 85 -6.69 -5.05 -0.66
C GLY A 85 -6.60 -3.64 -0.08
N SER A 86 -7.73 -3.01 0.23
CA SER A 86 -7.75 -1.68 0.86
C SER A 86 -7.21 -1.71 2.29
N LEU A 87 -7.54 -2.73 3.07
CA LEU A 87 -7.00 -2.93 4.42
C LEU A 87 -5.50 -3.21 4.38
N THR A 88 -5.04 -4.05 3.44
CA THR A 88 -3.61 -4.35 3.24
C THR A 88 -2.83 -3.10 2.87
N GLU A 89 -3.31 -2.31 1.90
CA GLU A 89 -2.72 -1.03 1.50
C GLU A 89 -2.60 -0.08 2.70
N THR A 90 -3.69 0.08 3.45
CA THR A 90 -3.70 0.93 4.65
C THR A 90 -2.74 0.43 5.72
N THR A 91 -2.64 -0.89 5.94
CA THR A 91 -1.70 -1.47 6.92
C THR A 91 -0.25 -1.15 6.57
N LEU A 92 0.13 -1.33 5.30
CA LEU A 92 1.48 -1.00 4.82
C LEU A 92 1.76 0.50 4.90
N GLN A 93 0.78 1.35 4.57
CA GLN A 93 0.87 2.80 4.73
C GLN A 93 1.01 3.21 6.20
N ILE A 94 0.27 2.59 7.13
CA ILE A 94 0.38 2.84 8.58
C ILE A 94 1.79 2.52 9.07
N PHE A 95 2.37 1.40 8.64
CA PHE A 95 3.75 1.06 8.99
C PHE A 95 4.74 2.13 8.51
N LEU A 96 4.65 2.57 7.26
CA LEU A 96 5.49 3.65 6.74
C LEU A 96 5.23 4.99 7.45
N ALA A 97 3.98 5.29 7.76
CA ALA A 97 3.63 6.50 8.51
C ALA A 97 4.21 6.48 9.93
N PHE A 98 4.26 5.31 10.56
CA PHE A 98 4.88 5.15 11.87
C PHE A 98 6.40 5.39 11.81
N TYR A 99 7.06 4.83 10.79
CA TYR A 99 8.49 4.98 10.51
C TYR A 99 8.78 6.09 9.48
N MET A 100 8.03 7.21 9.56
CA MET A 100 8.08 8.30 8.58
C MET A 100 9.49 8.84 8.33
N ASP A 101 10.30 8.99 9.38
CA ASP A 101 11.65 9.52 9.24
C ASP A 101 12.58 8.55 8.52
N ASP A 102 12.42 7.25 8.74
CA ASP A 102 13.19 6.21 8.03
C ASP A 102 12.71 6.07 6.59
N TYR A 103 11.39 6.13 6.35
CA TYR A 103 10.83 6.18 5.01
C TYR A 103 11.39 7.36 4.20
N LYS A 104 11.41 8.56 4.79
CA LYS A 104 11.97 9.76 4.14
C LYS A 104 13.47 9.65 3.88
N ARG A 105 14.22 8.94 4.72
CA ARG A 105 15.66 8.69 4.52
C ARG A 105 15.94 7.63 3.45
N SER A 106 15.00 6.75 3.16
CA SER A 106 15.19 5.67 2.19
C SER A 106 15.43 6.17 0.76
N ASN A 107 15.06 7.41 0.45
CA ASN A 107 15.16 8.03 -0.88
C ASN A 107 14.55 7.16 -2.00
N TRP A 108 13.61 6.27 -1.65
CA TRP A 108 12.98 5.36 -2.59
C TRP A 108 12.24 6.14 -3.67
N LYS A 109 12.65 5.93 -4.93
CA LYS A 109 12.12 6.64 -6.12
C LYS A 109 12.12 8.17 -6.02
N GLN A 110 12.89 8.73 -5.10
CA GLN A 110 13.02 10.18 -4.95
C GLN A 110 14.41 10.64 -5.33
N TRP A 111 14.45 11.69 -6.12
CA TRP A 111 15.68 12.49 -6.21
C TRP A 111 15.65 13.53 -5.11
N ASP A 112 16.70 13.60 -4.33
CA ASP A 112 16.93 14.75 -3.48
C ASP A 112 16.84 16.01 -4.37
N ALA A 113 16.06 17.00 -3.93
CA ALA A 113 15.93 18.27 -4.65
C ALA A 113 17.31 18.91 -4.94
N PHE A 114 18.28 18.66 -4.06
CA PHE A 114 19.65 19.09 -4.25
C PHE A 114 20.35 18.36 -5.40
N GLN A 115 20.09 17.08 -5.63
CA GLN A 115 20.64 16.30 -6.73
C GLN A 115 19.95 16.61 -8.08
N ALA A 116 18.70 17.01 -8.06
CA ALA A 116 17.95 17.38 -9.26
C ALA A 116 18.43 18.68 -9.89
N GLU A 117 18.87 19.65 -9.12
CA GLU A 117 19.33 20.95 -9.62
C GLU A 117 20.58 20.90 -10.52
N PRO A 118 21.64 20.13 -10.19
CA PRO A 118 22.78 19.96 -11.11
C PRO A 118 22.37 19.32 -12.44
N VAL A 119 21.51 18.28 -12.40
CA VAL A 119 21.02 17.62 -13.62
C VAL A 119 20.21 18.58 -14.48
N LYS A 120 19.32 19.36 -13.88
CA LYS A 120 18.50 20.37 -14.55
C LYS A 120 19.35 21.45 -15.23
N ARG A 121 20.43 21.92 -14.56
CA ARG A 121 21.37 22.89 -15.14
C ARG A 121 22.09 22.30 -16.34
N LEU A 122 22.61 21.07 -16.21
CA LEU A 122 23.36 20.38 -17.27
C LEU A 122 22.49 20.19 -18.53
N ILE A 123 21.27 19.70 -18.36
CA ILE A 123 20.32 19.52 -19.46
C ILE A 123 19.93 20.86 -20.10
N SER A 124 19.69 21.89 -19.28
CA SER A 124 19.35 23.23 -19.78
C SER A 124 20.47 23.82 -20.61
N GLN A 125 21.72 23.61 -20.22
CA GLN A 125 22.87 24.05 -20.95
C GLN A 125 23.06 23.29 -22.29
N SER A 126 22.90 21.97 -22.26
CA SER A 126 22.94 21.14 -23.48
C SER A 126 21.85 21.55 -24.50
N ILE A 127 20.62 21.83 -24.04
CA ILE A 127 19.58 22.35 -24.94
C ILE A 127 19.94 23.70 -25.54
N GLN A 128 20.53 24.60 -24.77
CA GLN A 128 20.99 25.91 -25.27
C GLN A 128 22.12 25.75 -26.33
N ASP A 129 23.02 24.84 -26.12
CA ASP A 129 24.11 24.55 -27.06
C ASP A 129 23.56 23.95 -28.36
N MET A 130 22.55 23.07 -28.29
CA MET A 130 21.86 22.55 -29.46
C MET A 130 21.14 23.65 -30.25
N VAL A 131 20.56 24.65 -29.61
CA VAL A 131 19.95 25.81 -30.30
C VAL A 131 21.03 26.65 -30.97
N LYS A 132 22.15 26.96 -30.28
CA LYS A 132 23.27 27.71 -30.85
C LYS A 132 23.90 27.05 -32.08
N ASN A 133 23.94 25.72 -32.07
CA ASN A 133 24.51 24.95 -33.18
C ASN A 133 23.49 24.63 -34.30
N GLY A 134 22.25 25.15 -34.19
CA GLY A 134 21.19 24.98 -35.20
C GLY A 134 20.54 23.60 -35.24
N TYR A 135 20.77 22.75 -34.23
CA TYR A 135 20.15 21.42 -34.13
C TYR A 135 18.73 21.46 -33.65
N LEU A 136 18.31 22.49 -32.90
CA LEU A 136 16.97 22.72 -32.42
C LEU A 136 16.52 24.15 -32.71
N ASP A 137 15.28 24.33 -33.10
CA ASP A 137 14.67 25.65 -33.08
C ASP A 137 14.18 26.04 -31.66
N HIS A 138 13.82 27.33 -31.47
CA HIS A 138 13.40 27.85 -30.16
C HIS A 138 12.12 27.18 -29.64
N SER A 139 11.18 26.76 -30.52
CA SER A 139 9.95 26.09 -30.13
C SER A 139 10.22 24.68 -29.63
N GLN A 140 11.05 23.94 -30.37
CA GLN A 140 11.49 22.58 -30.00
C GLN A 140 12.27 22.59 -28.65
N ALA A 141 13.18 23.56 -28.49
CA ALA A 141 13.94 23.72 -27.26
C ALA A 141 13.04 24.02 -26.04
N LYS A 142 12.00 24.87 -26.23
CA LYS A 142 11.01 25.17 -25.19
C LYS A 142 10.21 23.91 -24.81
N SER A 143 9.73 23.17 -25.79
CA SER A 143 8.97 21.92 -25.56
C SER A 143 9.79 20.88 -24.82
N LEU A 144 11.04 20.67 -25.26
CA LEU A 144 11.97 19.73 -24.61
C LEU A 144 12.29 20.15 -23.18
N LYS A 145 12.52 21.44 -22.93
CA LYS A 145 12.78 21.98 -21.59
C LYS A 145 11.57 21.80 -20.65
N CYS A 146 10.33 21.98 -21.15
CA CYS A 146 9.15 21.69 -20.38
C CYS A 146 9.03 20.21 -20.03
N ALA A 147 9.19 19.31 -21.00
CA ALA A 147 9.11 17.87 -20.79
C ALA A 147 10.17 17.38 -19.77
N VAL A 148 11.40 17.89 -19.86
CA VAL A 148 12.47 17.57 -18.89
C VAL A 148 12.13 18.10 -17.49
N ASN A 149 11.65 19.34 -17.38
CA ASN A 149 11.26 19.89 -16.09
C ASN A 149 10.10 19.13 -15.44
N ASP A 150 9.14 18.69 -16.24
CA ASP A 150 8.01 17.89 -15.74
C ASP A 150 8.49 16.52 -15.24
N LYS A 151 9.41 15.87 -15.96
CA LYS A 151 10.03 14.61 -15.50
C LYS A 151 10.88 14.79 -14.24
N ILE A 152 11.66 15.86 -14.16
CA ILE A 152 12.43 16.17 -12.94
C ILE A 152 11.46 16.39 -11.76
N LYS A 153 10.37 17.15 -11.95
CA LYS A 153 9.37 17.35 -10.90
C LYS A 153 8.69 16.05 -10.48
N GLU A 154 8.40 15.16 -11.43
CA GLU A 154 7.82 13.85 -11.16
C GLU A 154 8.75 13.00 -10.27
N HIS A 155 10.06 13.01 -10.55
CA HIS A 155 11.05 12.26 -9.78
C HIS A 155 11.49 12.95 -8.47
N THR A 156 11.32 14.26 -8.34
CA THR A 156 11.61 15.01 -7.10
C THR A 156 10.36 15.20 -6.23
N ARG A 157 9.20 14.71 -6.68
CA ARG A 157 7.96 14.81 -5.92
C ARG A 157 8.04 13.89 -4.72
N GLU A 158 7.87 14.46 -3.54
CA GLU A 158 7.72 13.70 -2.32
C GLU A 158 6.52 12.73 -2.44
N HIS A 159 6.79 11.44 -2.35
CA HIS A 159 5.74 10.42 -2.32
C HIS A 159 5.13 10.41 -0.91
N LYS A 160 4.00 11.09 -0.76
CA LYS A 160 3.25 11.09 0.50
C LYS A 160 2.73 9.70 0.79
N VAL A 161 2.97 9.20 1.99
CA VAL A 161 2.62 7.83 2.41
C VAL A 161 1.17 7.49 2.12
N GLU A 162 0.25 8.42 2.39
CA GLU A 162 -1.19 8.23 2.16
C GLU A 162 -1.61 8.19 0.68
N LYS A 163 -0.67 8.37 -0.24
CA LYS A 163 -0.91 8.36 -1.69
C LYS A 163 -0.19 7.25 -2.44
N ILE A 164 0.60 6.46 -1.73
CA ILE A 164 1.30 5.32 -2.32
C ILE A 164 0.29 4.20 -2.54
N MET A 165 0.18 3.75 -3.77
CA MET A 165 -0.73 2.66 -4.14
C MET A 165 -0.15 1.29 -3.74
N LEU A 166 -1.02 0.28 -3.65
CA LEU A 166 -0.63 -1.05 -3.19
C LEU A 166 0.51 -1.67 -4.03
N ASP A 167 0.54 -1.46 -5.34
CA ASP A 167 1.61 -1.95 -6.21
C ASP A 167 2.97 -1.31 -5.91
N GLU A 168 2.97 -0.01 -5.65
CA GLU A 168 4.18 0.72 -5.24
C GLU A 168 4.65 0.31 -3.84
N LEU A 169 3.71 0.06 -2.91
CA LEU A 169 4.02 -0.48 -1.59
C LEU A 169 4.66 -1.86 -1.68
N VAL A 170 4.06 -2.79 -2.45
CA VAL A 170 4.63 -4.13 -2.66
C VAL A 170 6.06 -4.03 -3.22
N GLN A 171 6.28 -3.14 -4.18
CA GLN A 171 7.61 -2.89 -4.73
C GLN A 171 8.58 -2.35 -3.67
N PHE A 172 8.17 -1.35 -2.88
CA PHE A 172 8.97 -0.77 -1.80
C PHE A 172 9.40 -1.83 -0.78
N TYR A 173 8.45 -2.63 -0.28
CA TYR A 173 8.73 -3.65 0.73
C TYR A 173 9.64 -4.76 0.18
N SER A 174 9.50 -5.10 -1.10
CA SER A 174 10.36 -6.07 -1.78
C SER A 174 11.78 -5.55 -1.99
N GLU A 175 11.94 -4.33 -2.51
CA GLU A 175 13.25 -3.74 -2.82
C GLU A 175 14.10 -3.47 -1.56
N LEU A 176 13.45 -3.14 -0.45
CA LEU A 176 14.12 -2.92 0.84
C LEU A 176 14.23 -4.19 1.70
N ASN A 177 13.77 -5.34 1.21
CA ASN A 177 13.77 -6.60 1.93
C ASN A 177 13.12 -6.51 3.32
N LEU A 178 12.01 -5.78 3.43
CA LEU A 178 11.26 -5.64 4.68
C LEU A 178 10.38 -6.85 4.97
N LEU A 179 9.95 -7.55 3.94
CA LEU A 179 9.18 -8.78 3.97
C LEU A 179 9.91 -9.84 3.15
N ASP A 180 9.71 -11.11 3.45
CA ASP A 180 10.30 -12.20 2.69
C ASP A 180 9.59 -12.43 1.34
N ASN A 181 10.13 -13.33 0.52
CA ASN A 181 9.59 -13.57 -0.82
C ASN A 181 8.19 -14.20 -0.80
N ASP A 182 7.87 -15.01 0.18
CA ASP A 182 6.57 -15.66 0.31
C ASP A 182 5.51 -14.61 0.71
N ASP A 183 5.82 -13.75 1.66
CA ASP A 183 4.99 -12.60 2.06
C ASP A 183 4.74 -11.65 0.87
N ILE A 184 5.77 -11.35 0.10
CA ILE A 184 5.66 -10.53 -1.12
C ILE A 184 4.76 -11.19 -2.17
N GLN A 185 4.80 -12.53 -2.29
CA GLN A 185 3.93 -13.24 -3.21
C GLN A 185 2.46 -13.19 -2.75
N ASP A 186 2.19 -13.31 -1.46
CA ASP A 186 0.85 -13.14 -0.89
C ASP A 186 0.30 -11.72 -1.12
N LEU A 187 1.14 -10.70 -0.94
CA LEU A 187 0.77 -9.30 -1.26
C LEU A 187 0.43 -9.12 -2.75
N LYS A 188 1.20 -9.73 -3.66
CA LYS A 188 0.93 -9.69 -5.11
C LYS A 188 -0.39 -10.39 -5.46
N THR A 189 -0.70 -11.49 -4.78
CA THR A 189 -2.00 -12.18 -4.94
C THR A 189 -3.16 -11.28 -4.54
N ILE A 190 -3.08 -10.63 -3.38
CA ILE A 190 -4.09 -9.66 -2.92
C ILE A 190 -4.24 -8.50 -3.92
N GLN A 191 -3.12 -7.94 -4.38
CA GLN A 191 -3.10 -6.84 -5.36
C GLN A 191 -3.75 -7.25 -6.68
N SER A 192 -3.39 -8.42 -7.22
CA SER A 192 -3.92 -8.94 -8.49
C SER A 192 -5.44 -9.13 -8.42
N ASN A 193 -5.93 -9.76 -7.35
CA ASN A 193 -7.35 -10.04 -7.19
C ASN A 193 -8.16 -8.76 -6.89
N ARG A 194 -7.62 -7.81 -6.11
CA ARG A 194 -8.23 -6.48 -5.94
C ARG A 194 -8.40 -5.75 -7.27
N ASN A 195 -7.40 -5.83 -8.16
CA ASN A 195 -7.44 -5.17 -9.46
C ASN A 195 -8.42 -5.85 -10.45
N GLY A 196 -8.98 -7.01 -10.11
CA GLY A 196 -10.03 -7.69 -10.86
C GLY A 196 -11.37 -6.95 -10.92
N ILE A 197 -11.53 -5.80 -10.24
CA ILE A 197 -12.71 -4.91 -10.36
C ILE A 197 -12.87 -4.29 -11.76
N HIS A 198 -11.81 -4.27 -12.54
CA HIS A 198 -11.88 -3.75 -13.91
C HIS A 198 -12.53 -4.76 -14.83
N SER A 199 -13.86 -4.66 -14.96
CA SER A 199 -14.74 -5.58 -15.70
C SER A 199 -14.43 -5.75 -17.20
N PHE A 200 -13.55 -4.90 -17.75
CA PHE A 200 -13.07 -5.01 -19.13
C PHE A 200 -11.96 -6.03 -19.34
N GLN A 201 -11.42 -6.60 -18.27
CA GLN A 201 -10.41 -7.64 -18.33
C GLN A 201 -10.99 -8.91 -17.73
N ASP A 202 -11.03 -9.97 -18.54
CA ASP A 202 -11.37 -11.30 -18.05
C ASP A 202 -10.21 -11.79 -17.16
N ARG A 203 -10.37 -11.65 -15.86
CA ARG A 203 -9.38 -12.06 -14.85
C ARG A 203 -10.02 -13.09 -13.94
N ASP A 204 -9.31 -14.16 -13.71
CA ASP A 204 -9.65 -15.09 -12.65
C ASP A 204 -9.48 -14.36 -11.30
N LEU A 205 -10.56 -14.32 -10.52
CA LEU A 205 -10.60 -13.68 -9.19
C LEU A 205 -10.17 -14.63 -8.07
N GLY A 206 -9.58 -15.76 -8.41
CA GLY A 206 -9.32 -16.81 -7.45
C GLY A 206 -10.60 -17.41 -6.84
N ASP A 207 -10.46 -18.42 -6.02
CA ASP A 207 -11.59 -19.06 -5.34
C ASP A 207 -11.77 -18.53 -3.89
N TRP A 208 -12.76 -19.05 -3.18
CA TRP A 208 -12.99 -18.71 -1.78
C TRP A 208 -11.84 -19.17 -0.87
N THR A 209 -11.18 -20.28 -1.22
CA THR A 209 -10.05 -20.82 -0.46
C THR A 209 -8.85 -19.87 -0.53
N GLU A 210 -8.62 -19.28 -1.68
CA GLU A 210 -7.57 -18.27 -1.88
C GLU A 210 -7.87 -16.99 -1.09
N LEU A 211 -9.12 -16.50 -1.10
CA LEU A 211 -9.53 -15.36 -0.26
C LEU A 211 -9.36 -15.67 1.22
N LYS A 212 -9.68 -16.90 1.66
CA LYS A 212 -9.47 -17.36 3.03
C LYS A 212 -7.99 -17.37 3.40
N HIS A 213 -7.14 -17.88 2.52
CA HIS A 213 -5.69 -17.90 2.71
C HIS A 213 -5.13 -16.47 2.85
N SER A 214 -5.47 -15.60 1.91
CA SER A 214 -5.02 -14.20 1.91
C SER A 214 -5.54 -13.41 3.12
N THR A 215 -6.73 -13.74 3.64
CA THR A 215 -7.23 -13.14 4.90
C THR A 215 -6.41 -13.61 6.11
N ARG A 216 -5.95 -14.87 6.12
CA ARG A 216 -5.03 -15.34 7.18
C ARG A 216 -3.68 -14.63 7.10
N PHE A 217 -3.15 -14.50 5.90
CA PHE A 217 -1.93 -13.73 5.68
C PHE A 217 -2.10 -12.29 6.16
N PHE A 218 -3.25 -11.67 5.91
CA PHE A 218 -3.54 -10.32 6.42
C PHE A 218 -3.52 -10.26 7.96
N CYS A 219 -4.09 -11.26 8.66
CA CYS A 219 -3.96 -11.34 10.12
C CYS A 219 -2.50 -11.48 10.58
N TYR A 220 -1.69 -12.25 9.84
CA TYR A 220 -0.24 -12.34 10.08
C TYR A 220 0.44 -10.98 9.86
N LEU A 221 0.13 -10.28 8.77
CA LEU A 221 0.70 -8.96 8.45
C LEU A 221 0.42 -7.93 9.56
N LEU A 222 -0.79 -7.91 10.12
CA LEU A 222 -1.13 -7.05 11.26
C LEU A 222 -0.23 -7.36 12.47
N LYS A 223 -0.03 -8.63 12.78
CA LYS A 223 0.84 -9.06 13.88
C LYS A 223 2.31 -8.76 13.61
N TRP A 224 2.75 -8.91 12.36
CA TRP A 224 4.10 -8.55 11.95
C TRP A 224 4.36 -7.04 12.17
N VAL A 225 3.42 -6.18 11.78
CA VAL A 225 3.53 -4.74 12.06
C VAL A 225 3.62 -4.47 13.56
N LEU A 226 2.77 -5.10 14.38
CA LEU A 226 2.81 -4.95 15.83
C LEU A 226 4.14 -5.39 16.44
N PHE A 227 4.68 -6.50 15.95
CA PHE A 227 5.99 -7.01 16.39
C PHE A 227 7.14 -6.05 16.06
N CYS A 228 7.03 -5.33 14.95
CA CYS A 228 8.03 -4.34 14.54
C CYS A 228 7.94 -3.01 15.29
N LEU A 229 6.89 -2.77 16.09
CA LEU A 229 6.77 -1.52 16.85
C LEU A 229 7.82 -1.47 17.98
N PRO A 230 8.34 -0.28 18.32
CA PRO A 230 9.23 -0.13 19.47
C PRO A 230 8.48 -0.42 20.76
N GLU A 231 9.20 -0.93 21.75
CA GLU A 231 8.66 -1.10 23.10
C GLU A 231 8.27 0.27 23.68
N ILE A 232 7.05 0.33 24.22
CA ILE A 232 6.59 1.53 24.93
C ILE A 232 7.37 1.60 26.25
N PRO A 233 8.03 2.74 26.57
CA PRO A 233 8.69 2.89 27.86
C PRO A 233 7.68 2.66 28.98
N THR A 234 7.90 1.63 29.77
CA THR A 234 7.15 1.44 31.03
C THR A 234 7.69 2.44 32.03
N GLU A 235 6.83 3.36 32.49
CA GLU A 235 7.13 4.25 33.61
C GLU A 235 7.42 3.50 34.91
#